data_81892d28d7afe5cb3395364fde09ff04
#
_entry.id   81892d28d7afe5cb3395364fde09ff04
#
_cell.length_a   1.000
_cell.length_b   1.000
_cell.length_c   1.000
_cell.angle_alpha   90.00
_cell.angle_beta   90.00
_cell.angle_gamma   90.00
#
_symmetry.space_group_name_H-M   'P 1'
#
loop_
_entity.id
_entity.type
_entity.pdbx_description
1 polymer ?
#
loop_
_entity_poly.entity_id
_entity_poly.type
_entity_poly.pdbx_seq_one_letter_code
_entity_poly.pdbx_strand_id
1 'polypeptide(L)'
;MFTRVVVKASGQAFAGPSGSGIDPIAVARIADEVIEAAEVAQIAVVVGGGNVLRGSSSDAWQIDRVDADNVGMLGTAINALLLRAAITSRCERDVRVMSALPMPSVAEPYIRLRAVRHLEKGRIVVMACGIGQPFVTTDYPSVQRAIELGADALLAAKNGVDGVYGSDPRSDPDAVRFDRLTFDEVIRRELNVMDMSAFLLARDHGLPISVFAIGAGGAMARVLRGEHVGTLIS
;
A
#
# COMPACT_ATOMS: atom_id res chain seq x y z
N MET A 1 -7.55 2.23 19.19
CA MET A 1 -6.36 2.96 18.66
C MET A 1 -5.41 1.91 18.11
N PHE A 2 -4.98 2.01 16.88
CA PHE A 2 -4.08 1.04 16.25
C PHE A 2 -2.65 1.23 16.76
N THR A 3 -1.95 0.13 17.04
CA THR A 3 -0.57 0.12 17.53
C THR A 3 0.43 -0.29 16.45
N ARG A 4 0.00 -1.13 15.51
CA ARG A 4 0.77 -1.57 14.35
C ARG A 4 -0.12 -1.65 13.14
N VAL A 5 0.30 -1.05 12.02
CA VAL A 5 -0.45 -1.10 10.77
C VAL A 5 0.45 -1.38 9.57
N VAL A 6 -0.16 -1.95 8.54
CA VAL A 6 0.43 -2.01 7.21
C VAL A 6 -0.25 -0.96 6.34
N VAL A 7 0.56 -0.17 5.64
CA VAL A 7 0.10 0.81 4.65
C VAL A 7 0.34 0.23 3.25
N LYS A 8 -0.70 0.18 2.44
CA LYS A 8 -0.56 -0.12 1.01
C LYS A 8 -0.48 1.19 0.24
N ALA A 9 0.67 1.48 -0.35
CA ALA A 9 0.88 2.61 -1.23
C ALA A 9 0.91 2.14 -2.69
N SER A 10 -0.10 2.53 -3.49
CA SER A 10 -0.15 2.13 -4.90
C SER A 10 1.00 2.76 -5.69
N GLY A 11 1.53 2.07 -6.71
CA GLY A 11 2.57 2.64 -7.58
C GLY A 11 2.16 3.97 -8.21
N GLN A 12 0.89 4.12 -8.58
CA GLN A 12 0.37 5.39 -9.12
C GLN A 12 0.52 6.58 -8.16
N ALA A 13 0.56 6.35 -6.85
CA ALA A 13 0.81 7.42 -5.89
C ALA A 13 2.22 8.03 -6.04
N PHE A 14 3.19 7.27 -6.58
CA PHE A 14 4.56 7.72 -6.85
C PHE A 14 4.70 8.47 -8.18
N ALA A 15 3.72 8.36 -9.09
CA ALA A 15 3.77 8.95 -10.41
C ALA A 15 3.34 10.42 -10.46
N GLY A 16 2.72 10.92 -9.40
CA GLY A 16 2.15 12.27 -9.39
C GLY A 16 1.06 12.46 -10.47
N PRO A 17 0.89 13.68 -10.98
CA PRO A 17 -0.15 14.00 -11.97
C PRO A 17 0.03 13.31 -13.33
N SER A 18 1.26 12.92 -13.69
CA SER A 18 1.55 12.24 -14.96
C SER A 18 0.95 10.84 -15.07
N GLY A 19 0.65 10.19 -13.93
CA GLY A 19 0.13 8.83 -13.87
C GLY A 19 1.13 7.73 -14.22
N SER A 20 2.36 8.08 -14.62
CA SER A 20 3.45 7.16 -14.95
C SER A 20 4.81 7.74 -14.55
N GLY A 21 5.82 6.87 -14.43
CA GLY A 21 7.14 7.26 -13.97
C GLY A 21 7.18 7.56 -12.47
N ILE A 22 8.05 8.46 -12.05
CA ILE A 22 8.28 8.81 -10.64
C ILE A 22 8.35 10.33 -10.52
N ASP A 23 7.52 10.88 -9.65
CA ASP A 23 7.47 12.30 -9.32
C ASP A 23 8.08 12.52 -7.94
N PRO A 24 9.18 13.32 -7.82
CA PRO A 24 9.81 13.62 -6.54
C PRO A 24 8.87 14.26 -5.52
N ILE A 25 7.92 15.09 -5.96
CA ILE A 25 6.94 15.74 -5.08
C ILE A 25 5.97 14.70 -4.51
N ALA A 26 5.51 13.77 -5.34
CA ALA A 26 4.65 12.68 -4.89
C ALA A 26 5.37 11.76 -3.89
N VAL A 27 6.63 11.40 -4.15
CA VAL A 27 7.47 10.62 -3.21
C VAL A 27 7.65 11.34 -1.89
N ALA A 28 7.94 12.66 -1.93
CA ALA A 28 8.09 13.48 -0.73
C ALA A 28 6.81 13.48 0.11
N ARG A 29 5.66 13.69 -0.51
CA ARG A 29 4.35 13.68 0.16
C ARG A 29 4.04 12.34 0.82
N ILE A 30 4.33 11.21 0.15
CA ILE A 30 4.17 9.88 0.75
C ILE A 30 5.10 9.72 1.96
N ALA A 31 6.35 10.20 1.86
CA ALA A 31 7.31 10.15 2.95
C ALA A 31 6.82 10.93 4.17
N ASP A 32 6.31 12.14 3.98
CA ASP A 32 5.79 12.99 5.06
C ASP A 32 4.58 12.34 5.76
N GLU A 33 3.63 11.75 5.02
CA GLU A 33 2.49 10.97 5.56
C GLU A 33 2.96 9.77 6.39
N VAL A 34 3.97 9.04 5.90
CA VAL A 34 4.52 7.86 6.60
C VAL A 34 5.26 8.28 7.87
N ILE A 35 6.01 9.38 7.84
CA ILE A 35 6.71 9.93 9.00
C ILE A 35 5.69 10.34 10.08
N GLU A 36 4.67 11.10 9.72
CA GLU A 36 3.62 11.52 10.67
C GLU A 36 2.88 10.31 11.26
N ALA A 37 2.54 9.31 10.45
CA ALA A 37 1.91 8.08 10.91
C ALA A 37 2.82 7.29 11.88
N ALA A 38 4.14 7.30 11.65
CA ALA A 38 5.11 6.60 12.48
C ALA A 38 5.29 7.22 13.89
N GLU A 39 4.82 8.46 14.12
CA GLU A 39 4.74 9.04 15.45
C GLU A 39 3.59 8.44 16.30
N VAL A 40 2.60 7.82 15.63
CA VAL A 40 1.39 7.31 16.28
C VAL A 40 1.43 5.79 16.44
N ALA A 41 1.98 5.06 15.45
CA ALA A 41 1.98 3.60 15.42
C ALA A 41 3.25 3.02 14.78
N GLN A 42 3.45 1.72 14.91
CA GLN A 42 4.45 0.97 14.14
C GLN A 42 3.98 0.82 12.68
N ILE A 43 4.80 1.28 11.74
CA ILE A 43 4.42 1.37 10.32
C ILE A 43 5.25 0.41 9.46
N ALA A 44 4.56 -0.45 8.72
CA ALA A 44 5.13 -1.15 7.59
C ALA A 44 4.41 -0.69 6.31
N VAL A 45 5.15 -0.45 5.23
CA VAL A 45 4.61 0.05 3.95
C VAL A 45 4.83 -1.00 2.88
N VAL A 46 3.78 -1.45 2.22
CA VAL A 46 3.85 -2.27 1.00
C VAL A 46 3.69 -1.35 -0.20
N VAL A 47 4.69 -1.30 -1.06
CA VAL A 47 4.70 -0.40 -2.21
C VAL A 47 4.33 -1.14 -3.51
N GLY A 48 3.50 -0.50 -4.33
CA GLY A 48 3.18 -0.96 -5.69
C GLY A 48 4.19 -0.48 -6.73
N GLY A 49 4.20 -1.12 -7.90
CA GLY A 49 5.09 -0.82 -9.03
C GLY A 49 4.37 -0.37 -10.32
N GLY A 50 3.06 -0.19 -10.27
CA GLY A 50 2.22 0.10 -11.45
C GLY A 50 2.44 1.48 -12.11
N ASN A 51 3.30 2.32 -11.55
CA ASN A 51 3.81 3.54 -12.17
C ASN A 51 4.96 3.26 -13.16
N VAL A 52 5.68 2.15 -12.99
CA VAL A 52 6.77 1.71 -13.89
C VAL A 52 6.19 0.82 -14.98
N LEU A 53 5.57 -0.30 -14.59
CA LEU A 53 4.87 -1.19 -15.51
C LEU A 53 3.74 -1.92 -14.77
N ARG A 54 2.63 -2.13 -15.47
CA ARG A 54 1.54 -3.00 -15.01
C ARG A 54 1.56 -4.29 -15.83
N GLY A 55 1.49 -5.44 -15.17
CA GLY A 55 1.37 -6.72 -15.86
C GLY A 55 0.19 -6.78 -16.83
N SER A 56 -0.94 -6.13 -16.50
CA SER A 56 -2.09 -6.01 -17.40
C SER A 56 -1.83 -5.19 -18.66
N SER A 57 -0.68 -4.53 -18.79
CA SER A 57 -0.28 -3.78 -19.98
C SER A 57 0.73 -4.56 -20.84
N SER A 58 0.92 -5.86 -20.60
CA SER A 58 1.86 -6.73 -21.33
C SER A 58 1.65 -6.68 -22.86
N ASP A 59 0.38 -6.66 -23.30
CA ASP A 59 0.03 -6.61 -24.73
C ASP A 59 0.56 -5.35 -25.43
N ALA A 60 0.51 -4.20 -24.74
CA ALA A 60 1.02 -2.94 -25.29
C ALA A 60 2.55 -2.98 -25.49
N TRP A 61 3.26 -3.80 -24.71
CA TRP A 61 4.69 -4.00 -24.79
C TRP A 61 5.10 -5.22 -25.63
N GLN A 62 4.13 -6.02 -26.09
CA GLN A 62 4.34 -7.29 -26.84
C GLN A 62 5.28 -8.26 -26.08
N ILE A 63 5.13 -8.32 -24.75
CA ILE A 63 5.89 -9.22 -23.86
C ILE A 63 4.95 -10.17 -23.12
N ASP A 64 5.51 -11.26 -22.61
CA ASP A 64 4.76 -12.19 -21.79
C ASP A 64 4.31 -11.53 -20.49
N ARG A 65 3.16 -11.97 -19.97
CA ARG A 65 2.59 -11.45 -18.71
C ARG A 65 3.51 -11.67 -17.52
N VAL A 66 4.22 -12.79 -17.47
CA VAL A 66 5.17 -13.10 -16.38
C VAL A 66 6.33 -12.12 -16.40
N ASP A 67 6.86 -11.82 -17.58
CA ASP A 67 7.94 -10.83 -17.75
C ASP A 67 7.47 -9.43 -17.34
N ALA A 68 6.27 -9.03 -17.75
CA ALA A 68 5.68 -7.76 -17.35
C ALA A 68 5.49 -7.66 -15.82
N ASP A 69 5.01 -8.73 -15.17
CA ASP A 69 4.87 -8.78 -13.71
C ASP A 69 6.22 -8.75 -13.00
N ASN A 70 7.27 -9.41 -13.54
CA ASN A 70 8.63 -9.33 -13.02
C ASN A 70 9.19 -7.90 -13.08
N VAL A 71 9.00 -7.19 -14.21
CA VAL A 71 9.37 -5.76 -14.33
C VAL A 71 8.58 -4.92 -13.33
N GLY A 72 7.28 -5.16 -13.18
CA GLY A 72 6.44 -4.48 -12.20
C GLY A 72 6.91 -4.71 -10.75
N MET A 73 7.34 -5.94 -10.40
CA MET A 73 7.93 -6.24 -9.10
C MET A 73 9.22 -5.45 -8.86
N LEU A 74 10.12 -5.37 -9.85
CA LEU A 74 11.32 -4.53 -9.74
C LEU A 74 10.97 -3.04 -9.64
N GLY A 75 9.90 -2.60 -10.28
CA GLY A 75 9.34 -1.25 -10.10
C GLY A 75 8.98 -0.95 -8.65
N THR A 76 8.45 -1.93 -7.91
CA THR A 76 8.20 -1.77 -6.47
C THR A 76 9.49 -1.58 -5.67
N ALA A 77 10.57 -2.26 -6.06
CA ALA A 77 11.87 -2.11 -5.40
C ALA A 77 12.45 -0.70 -5.60
N ILE A 78 12.33 -0.15 -6.81
CA ILE A 78 12.71 1.25 -7.10
C ILE A 78 11.93 2.21 -6.20
N ASN A 79 10.60 2.08 -6.15
CA ASN A 79 9.75 2.92 -5.31
C ASN A 79 10.08 2.78 -3.81
N ALA A 80 10.39 1.56 -3.33
CA ALA A 80 10.78 1.32 -1.94
C ALA A 80 12.09 2.00 -1.57
N LEU A 81 13.09 1.93 -2.44
CA LEU A 81 14.40 2.57 -2.22
C LEU A 81 14.28 4.10 -2.22
N LEU A 82 13.48 4.67 -3.13
CA LEU A 82 13.21 6.10 -3.17
C LEU A 82 12.42 6.56 -1.94
N LEU A 83 11.41 5.81 -1.52
CA LEU A 83 10.65 6.13 -0.31
C LEU A 83 11.55 6.11 0.94
N ARG A 84 12.40 5.08 1.08
CA ARG A 84 13.42 5.04 2.15
C ARG A 84 14.30 6.29 2.13
N ALA A 85 14.88 6.62 0.97
CA ALA A 85 15.75 7.78 0.83
C ALA A 85 15.03 9.10 1.17
N ALA A 86 13.77 9.23 0.73
CA ALA A 86 12.95 10.40 1.03
C ALA A 86 12.61 10.51 2.51
N ILE A 87 12.33 9.42 3.23
CA ILE A 87 12.08 9.43 4.68
C ILE A 87 13.37 9.77 5.42
N THR A 88 14.49 9.09 5.12
CA THR A 88 15.77 9.30 5.84
C THR A 88 16.37 10.68 5.62
N SER A 89 16.01 11.38 4.53
CA SER A 89 16.41 12.78 4.31
C SER A 89 15.58 13.80 5.13
N ARG A 90 14.47 13.37 5.75
CA ARG A 90 13.50 14.23 6.46
C ARG A 90 13.40 13.95 7.95
N CYS A 91 13.78 12.76 8.40
CA CYS A 91 13.78 12.42 9.82
C CYS A 91 14.93 11.45 10.14
N GLU A 92 15.31 11.38 11.42
CA GLU A 92 16.37 10.49 11.90
C GLU A 92 15.90 9.04 12.13
N ARG A 93 14.65 8.72 11.80
CA ARG A 93 14.08 7.40 12.03
C ARG A 93 14.71 6.38 11.07
N ASP A 94 15.16 5.25 11.61
CA ASP A 94 15.76 4.16 10.81
C ASP A 94 14.69 3.51 9.92
N VAL A 95 15.00 3.34 8.63
CA VAL A 95 14.09 2.76 7.63
C VAL A 95 14.73 1.53 7.01
N ARG A 96 14.03 0.41 7.01
CA ARG A 96 14.47 -0.85 6.43
C ARG A 96 13.67 -1.21 5.19
N VAL A 97 14.35 -1.41 4.07
CA VAL A 97 13.74 -1.99 2.87
C VAL A 97 13.90 -3.49 2.92
N MET A 98 12.80 -4.21 2.80
CA MET A 98 12.77 -5.69 2.74
C MET A 98 12.12 -6.12 1.44
N SER A 99 12.67 -7.15 0.79
CA SER A 99 12.22 -7.63 -0.50
C SER A 99 11.86 -9.11 -0.48
N ALA A 100 10.79 -9.47 -1.19
CA ALA A 100 10.42 -10.87 -1.43
C ALA A 100 11.34 -11.54 -2.48
N LEU A 101 11.94 -10.74 -3.38
CA LEU A 101 12.97 -11.22 -4.31
C LEU A 101 14.37 -10.99 -3.70
N PRO A 102 15.31 -11.93 -3.89
CA PRO A 102 16.69 -11.76 -3.43
C PRO A 102 17.39 -10.59 -4.12
N MET A 103 17.72 -9.54 -3.37
CA MET A 103 18.54 -8.40 -3.83
C MET A 103 19.42 -7.86 -2.69
N PRO A 104 20.32 -8.69 -2.14
CA PRO A 104 21.00 -8.41 -0.86
C PRO A 104 21.87 -7.16 -0.86
N SER A 105 22.28 -6.65 -2.02
CA SER A 105 23.06 -5.42 -2.12
C SER A 105 22.27 -4.14 -1.85
N VAL A 106 20.93 -4.18 -1.90
CA VAL A 106 20.09 -2.97 -1.79
C VAL A 106 18.90 -3.12 -0.84
N ALA A 107 18.48 -4.35 -0.51
CA ALA A 107 17.36 -4.62 0.38
C ALA A 107 17.61 -5.90 1.19
N GLU A 108 17.07 -5.93 2.41
CA GLU A 108 17.08 -7.15 3.23
C GLU A 108 16.09 -8.19 2.65
N PRO A 109 16.37 -9.49 2.71
CA PRO A 109 15.36 -10.48 2.41
C PRO A 109 14.21 -10.38 3.40
N TYR A 110 12.96 -10.48 2.90
CA TYR A 110 11.81 -10.48 3.78
C TYR A 110 11.79 -11.76 4.62
N ILE A 111 11.99 -11.61 5.91
CA ILE A 111 11.83 -12.65 6.93
C ILE A 111 10.90 -12.08 7.99
N ARG A 112 9.73 -12.71 8.19
CA ARG A 112 8.67 -12.23 9.09
C ARG A 112 9.21 -11.78 10.46
N LEU A 113 9.95 -12.62 11.16
CA LEU A 113 10.46 -12.31 12.50
C LEU A 113 11.44 -11.14 12.51
N ARG A 114 12.21 -10.95 11.42
CA ARG A 114 13.10 -9.81 11.27
C ARG A 114 12.29 -8.52 11.07
N ALA A 115 11.24 -8.55 10.24
CA ALA A 115 10.36 -7.40 10.03
C ALA A 115 9.67 -7.00 11.34
N VAL A 116 9.11 -7.96 12.10
CA VAL A 116 8.54 -7.71 13.43
C VAL A 116 9.57 -7.05 14.35
N ARG A 117 10.81 -7.58 14.39
CA ARG A 117 11.86 -7.00 15.22
C ARG A 117 12.25 -5.57 14.83
N HIS A 118 12.19 -5.24 13.53
CA HIS A 118 12.39 -3.87 13.09
C HIS A 118 11.27 -2.95 13.60
N LEU A 119 10.02 -3.35 13.48
CA LEU A 119 8.86 -2.59 13.95
C LEU A 119 8.90 -2.38 15.48
N GLU A 120 9.22 -3.42 16.26
CA GLU A 120 9.40 -3.33 17.72
C GLU A 120 10.50 -2.35 18.15
N LYS A 121 11.51 -2.14 17.30
CA LYS A 121 12.56 -1.14 17.51
C LYS A 121 12.19 0.27 17.04
N GLY A 122 10.92 0.51 16.67
CA GLY A 122 10.44 1.79 16.17
C GLY A 122 10.94 2.16 14.77
N ARG A 123 11.43 1.19 14.00
CA ARG A 123 11.85 1.37 12.61
C ARG A 123 10.66 1.34 11.67
N ILE A 124 10.73 2.11 10.60
CA ILE A 124 9.79 1.97 9.48
C ILE A 124 10.28 0.84 8.58
N VAL A 125 9.37 -0.07 8.20
CA VAL A 125 9.68 -1.17 7.28
C VAL A 125 9.01 -0.90 5.94
N VAL A 126 9.77 -0.86 4.85
CA VAL A 126 9.23 -0.72 3.48
C VAL A 126 9.42 -2.05 2.75
N MET A 127 8.32 -2.64 2.29
CA MET A 127 8.29 -3.96 1.68
C MET A 127 8.09 -3.86 0.17
N ALA A 128 9.01 -4.47 -0.56
CA ALA A 128 9.06 -4.51 -2.02
C ALA A 128 8.81 -5.92 -2.58
N CYS A 129 8.51 -5.99 -3.86
CA CYS A 129 8.32 -7.21 -4.65
C CYS A 129 7.15 -8.10 -4.20
N GLY A 130 6.17 -7.53 -3.48
CA GLY A 130 4.96 -8.23 -3.07
C GLY A 130 5.25 -9.55 -2.32
N ILE A 131 4.87 -10.68 -2.93
CA ILE A 131 5.22 -12.04 -2.48
C ILE A 131 6.25 -12.72 -3.38
N GLY A 132 6.81 -12.01 -4.37
CA GLY A 132 7.79 -12.56 -5.30
C GLY A 132 7.19 -13.48 -6.37
N GLN A 133 5.88 -13.39 -6.65
CA GLN A 133 5.17 -14.22 -7.60
C GLN A 133 4.46 -13.39 -8.66
N PRO A 134 4.50 -13.79 -9.95
CA PRO A 134 3.67 -13.18 -10.99
C PRO A 134 2.18 -13.46 -10.75
N PHE A 135 1.31 -12.77 -11.48
CA PHE A 135 -0.14 -12.83 -11.41
C PHE A 135 -0.77 -12.35 -10.09
N VAL A 136 0.03 -11.77 -9.21
CA VAL A 136 -0.43 -11.24 -7.92
C VAL A 136 -0.20 -9.73 -7.88
N THR A 137 -1.28 -8.95 -7.68
CA THR A 137 -1.15 -7.50 -7.50
C THR A 137 -0.61 -7.17 -6.11
N THR A 138 -0.41 -5.89 -5.81
CA THR A 138 0.05 -5.44 -4.48
C THR A 138 -1.04 -5.56 -3.40
N ASP A 139 -2.31 -5.75 -3.77
CA ASP A 139 -3.43 -5.79 -2.82
C ASP A 139 -3.36 -7.03 -1.91
N TYR A 140 -3.26 -8.22 -2.50
CA TYR A 140 -3.13 -9.47 -1.76
C TYR A 140 -1.88 -9.49 -0.84
N PRO A 141 -0.66 -9.18 -1.32
CA PRO A 141 0.51 -9.07 -0.45
C PRO A 141 0.33 -8.12 0.71
N SER A 142 -0.38 -7.01 0.53
CA SER A 142 -0.59 -6.03 1.61
C SER A 142 -1.38 -6.63 2.77
N VAL A 143 -2.45 -7.37 2.48
CA VAL A 143 -3.24 -8.08 3.48
C VAL A 143 -2.42 -9.20 4.12
N GLN A 144 -1.75 -10.03 3.30
CA GLN A 144 -0.91 -11.12 3.80
C GLN A 144 0.17 -10.59 4.76
N ARG A 145 0.90 -9.54 4.38
CA ARG A 145 1.92 -8.92 5.24
C ARG A 145 1.33 -8.34 6.52
N ALA A 146 0.13 -7.76 6.46
CA ALA A 146 -0.54 -7.26 7.67
C ALA A 146 -0.83 -8.40 8.65
N ILE A 147 -1.36 -9.52 8.17
CA ILE A 147 -1.63 -10.71 9.00
C ILE A 147 -0.32 -11.29 9.55
N GLU A 148 0.70 -11.49 8.71
CA GLU A 148 2.00 -12.03 9.11
C GLU A 148 2.69 -11.19 10.19
N LEU A 149 2.56 -9.87 10.12
CA LEU A 149 3.17 -8.93 11.06
C LEU A 149 2.33 -8.71 12.32
N GLY A 150 1.12 -9.27 12.40
CA GLY A 150 0.18 -9.02 13.49
C GLY A 150 -0.26 -7.55 13.53
N ALA A 151 -0.56 -6.97 12.37
CA ALA A 151 -1.06 -5.61 12.28
C ALA A 151 -2.54 -5.55 12.70
N ASP A 152 -2.92 -4.43 13.32
CA ASP A 152 -4.29 -4.17 13.77
C ASP A 152 -5.22 -3.80 12.61
N ALA A 153 -4.66 -3.26 11.52
CA ALA A 153 -5.40 -2.85 10.32
C ALA A 153 -4.49 -2.74 9.08
N LEU A 154 -5.11 -2.81 7.90
CA LEU A 154 -4.53 -2.38 6.63
C LEU A 154 -5.03 -0.97 6.28
N LEU A 155 -4.11 -0.07 6.00
CA LEU A 155 -4.37 1.27 5.47
C LEU A 155 -4.18 1.28 3.95
N ALA A 156 -5.28 1.20 3.20
CA ALA A 156 -5.27 1.20 1.73
C ALA A 156 -5.31 2.63 1.20
N ALA A 157 -4.13 3.24 1.06
CA ALA A 157 -3.97 4.59 0.57
C ALA A 157 -4.11 4.64 -0.96
N LYS A 158 -5.16 5.28 -1.44
CA LYS A 158 -5.51 5.40 -2.87
C LYS A 158 -5.03 6.73 -3.46
N ASN A 159 -4.79 6.74 -4.77
CA ASN A 159 -4.53 7.98 -5.50
C ASN A 159 -5.82 8.46 -6.17
N GLY A 160 -6.27 9.68 -5.83
CA GLY A 160 -7.39 10.35 -6.47
C GLY A 160 -8.79 9.89 -6.08
N VAL A 161 -8.93 8.96 -5.10
CA VAL A 161 -10.23 8.54 -4.56
C VAL A 161 -10.12 8.42 -3.04
N ASP A 162 -11.04 9.06 -2.32
CA ASP A 162 -10.96 9.24 -0.86
C ASP A 162 -11.75 8.20 -0.05
N GLY A 163 -12.18 7.12 -0.68
CA GLY A 163 -12.92 6.04 -0.03
C GLY A 163 -13.51 5.05 -1.02
N VAL A 164 -14.53 4.31 -0.60
CA VAL A 164 -15.29 3.37 -1.42
C VAL A 164 -16.63 3.99 -1.78
N TYR A 165 -17.00 3.89 -3.05
CA TYR A 165 -18.23 4.43 -3.61
C TYR A 165 -19.10 3.32 -4.19
N GLY A 166 -20.40 3.58 -4.29
CA GLY A 166 -21.34 2.66 -4.92
C GLY A 166 -21.19 2.58 -6.44
N SER A 167 -20.65 3.62 -7.06
CA SER A 167 -20.33 3.79 -8.49
C SER A 167 -19.03 4.57 -8.62
N ASP A 168 -18.41 4.61 -9.80
CA ASP A 168 -17.17 5.38 -10.01
C ASP A 168 -17.44 6.88 -9.93
N PRO A 169 -16.93 7.61 -8.93
CA PRO A 169 -17.18 9.04 -8.75
C PRO A 169 -16.61 9.93 -9.88
N ARG A 170 -15.78 9.35 -10.78
CA ARG A 170 -15.25 10.06 -11.95
C ARG A 170 -16.25 10.11 -13.10
N SER A 171 -17.12 9.12 -13.18
CA SER A 171 -18.13 8.98 -14.23
C SER A 171 -19.56 9.25 -13.73
N ASP A 172 -19.80 9.15 -12.44
CA ASP A 172 -21.08 9.35 -11.79
C ASP A 172 -20.97 10.45 -10.71
N PRO A 173 -21.46 11.67 -11.01
CA PRO A 173 -21.46 12.77 -10.06
C PRO A 173 -22.31 12.54 -8.81
N ASP A 174 -23.29 11.63 -8.87
CA ASP A 174 -24.18 11.28 -7.77
C ASP A 174 -23.64 10.11 -6.93
N ALA A 175 -22.43 9.63 -7.23
CA ALA A 175 -21.79 8.57 -6.47
C ALA A 175 -21.63 8.94 -4.99
N VAL A 176 -22.20 8.13 -4.11
CA VAL A 176 -22.13 8.32 -2.66
C VAL A 176 -21.03 7.45 -2.08
N ARG A 177 -20.15 8.09 -1.29
CA ARG A 177 -19.12 7.38 -0.53
C ARG A 177 -19.74 6.68 0.67
N PHE A 178 -19.29 5.45 0.91
CA PHE A 178 -19.62 4.71 2.12
C PHE A 178 -18.68 5.10 3.26
N ASP A 179 -19.22 5.35 4.45
CA ASP A 179 -18.40 5.54 5.65
C ASP A 179 -17.91 4.20 6.20
N ARG A 180 -18.78 3.19 6.17
CA ARG A 180 -18.50 1.81 6.62
C ARG A 180 -19.12 0.80 5.68
N LEU A 181 -18.45 -0.33 5.51
CA LEU A 181 -18.93 -1.50 4.79
C LEU A 181 -18.49 -2.77 5.52
N THR A 182 -19.28 -3.81 5.43
CA THR A 182 -18.82 -5.15 5.78
C THR A 182 -18.09 -5.79 4.60
N PHE A 183 -17.20 -6.77 4.87
CA PHE A 183 -16.55 -7.52 3.79
C PHE A 183 -17.58 -8.20 2.88
N ASP A 184 -18.65 -8.76 3.44
CA ASP A 184 -19.71 -9.42 2.66
C ASP A 184 -20.46 -8.43 1.76
N GLU A 185 -20.65 -7.18 2.17
CA GLU A 185 -21.21 -6.14 1.31
C GLU A 185 -20.29 -5.80 0.14
N VAL A 186 -18.97 -5.63 0.40
CA VAL A 186 -17.97 -5.38 -0.64
C VAL A 186 -17.95 -6.51 -1.66
N ILE A 187 -17.93 -7.76 -1.19
CA ILE A 187 -17.90 -8.96 -2.03
C ILE A 187 -19.20 -9.09 -2.85
N ARG A 188 -20.37 -8.99 -2.21
CA ARG A 188 -21.67 -9.14 -2.87
C ARG A 188 -21.94 -8.05 -3.91
N ARG A 189 -21.45 -6.83 -3.66
CA ARG A 189 -21.62 -5.68 -4.58
C ARG A 189 -20.51 -5.59 -5.62
N GLU A 190 -19.51 -6.49 -5.58
CA GLU A 190 -18.35 -6.50 -6.47
C GLU A 190 -17.62 -5.14 -6.53
N LEU A 191 -17.45 -4.49 -5.35
CA LEU A 191 -16.82 -3.17 -5.30
C LEU A 191 -15.31 -3.27 -5.60
N ASN A 192 -14.90 -2.72 -6.74
CA ASN A 192 -13.55 -2.84 -7.31
C ASN A 192 -12.52 -1.87 -6.67
N VAL A 193 -12.41 -1.92 -5.35
CA VAL A 193 -11.46 -1.08 -4.60
C VAL A 193 -10.11 -1.77 -4.43
N MET A 194 -10.14 -3.08 -4.23
CA MET A 194 -8.99 -3.97 -4.13
C MET A 194 -9.35 -5.31 -4.79
N ASP A 195 -8.35 -6.15 -5.01
CA ASP A 195 -8.58 -7.51 -5.52
C ASP A 195 -9.49 -8.30 -4.58
N MET A 196 -10.41 -9.06 -5.16
CA MET A 196 -11.35 -9.89 -4.40
C MET A 196 -10.63 -10.87 -3.45
N SER A 197 -9.52 -11.44 -3.90
CA SER A 197 -8.69 -12.33 -3.09
C SER A 197 -8.14 -11.66 -1.82
N ALA A 198 -7.85 -10.36 -1.90
CA ALA A 198 -7.42 -9.57 -0.75
C ALA A 198 -8.55 -9.39 0.27
N PHE A 199 -9.77 -9.11 -0.19
CA PHE A 199 -10.94 -8.99 0.70
C PHE A 199 -11.28 -10.31 1.38
N LEU A 200 -11.26 -11.42 0.65
CA LEU A 200 -11.51 -12.75 1.21
C LEU A 200 -10.50 -13.08 2.31
N LEU A 201 -9.22 -12.85 2.04
CA LEU A 201 -8.16 -13.08 3.04
C LEU A 201 -8.32 -12.18 4.26
N ALA A 202 -8.64 -10.88 4.08
CA ALA A 202 -8.85 -9.95 5.19
C ALA A 202 -10.06 -10.34 6.04
N ARG A 203 -11.19 -10.72 5.40
CA ARG A 203 -12.39 -11.20 6.07
C ARG A 203 -12.12 -12.43 6.93
N ASP A 204 -11.46 -13.44 6.36
CA ASP A 204 -11.22 -14.72 7.01
C ASP A 204 -10.30 -14.57 8.24
N HIS A 205 -9.51 -13.49 8.30
CA HIS A 205 -8.64 -13.16 9.42
C HIS A 205 -9.14 -11.98 10.28
N GLY A 206 -10.31 -11.41 9.98
CA GLY A 206 -10.88 -10.29 10.72
C GLY A 206 -9.99 -9.03 10.69
N LEU A 207 -9.21 -8.82 9.60
CA LEU A 207 -8.32 -7.68 9.45
C LEU A 207 -9.08 -6.48 8.87
N PRO A 208 -9.37 -5.42 9.62
CA PRO A 208 -10.06 -4.25 9.06
C PRO A 208 -9.20 -3.52 8.04
N ILE A 209 -9.86 -2.95 7.02
CA ILE A 209 -9.23 -2.18 5.95
C ILE A 209 -9.78 -0.76 5.96
N SER A 210 -8.92 0.25 6.13
CA SER A 210 -9.29 1.66 5.95
C SER A 210 -8.87 2.12 4.55
N VAL A 211 -9.82 2.59 3.75
CA VAL A 211 -9.59 3.11 2.39
C VAL A 211 -9.71 4.62 2.39
N PHE A 212 -8.67 5.34 1.96
CA PHE A 212 -8.65 6.82 1.93
C PHE A 212 -7.71 7.35 0.84
N ALA A 213 -7.80 8.66 0.57
CA ALA A 213 -6.89 9.32 -0.38
C ALA A 213 -5.53 9.59 0.26
N ILE A 214 -4.45 9.17 -0.43
CA ILE A 214 -3.08 9.52 -0.04
C ILE A 214 -2.82 11.01 -0.34
N GLY A 215 -2.12 11.68 0.57
CA GLY A 215 -1.78 13.09 0.41
C GLY A 215 -2.90 14.07 0.77
N ALA A 216 -3.93 13.63 1.47
CA ALA A 216 -4.97 14.47 2.04
C ALA A 216 -4.55 15.04 3.43
N GLY A 217 -3.33 15.54 3.55
CA GLY A 217 -2.84 16.24 4.74
C GLY A 217 -2.91 15.42 6.03
N GLY A 218 -1.97 14.49 6.25
CA GLY A 218 -1.90 13.68 7.46
C GLY A 218 -3.01 12.63 7.58
N ALA A 219 -3.60 12.19 6.47
CA ALA A 219 -4.73 11.25 6.46
C ALA A 219 -4.40 9.93 7.19
N MET A 220 -3.19 9.40 7.03
CA MET A 220 -2.76 8.20 7.72
C MET A 220 -2.78 8.38 9.25
N ALA A 221 -2.18 9.46 9.75
CA ALA A 221 -2.14 9.74 11.18
C ALA A 221 -3.53 10.03 11.77
N ARG A 222 -4.41 10.66 11.01
CA ARG A 222 -5.81 10.90 11.40
C ARG A 222 -6.57 9.59 11.56
N VAL A 223 -6.46 8.65 10.60
CA VAL A 223 -7.03 7.30 10.72
C VAL A 223 -6.51 6.60 11.96
N LEU A 224 -5.21 6.67 12.25
CA LEU A 224 -4.58 6.05 13.41
C LEU A 224 -5.09 6.64 14.74
N ARG A 225 -5.43 7.92 14.76
CA ARG A 225 -6.05 8.59 15.91
C ARG A 225 -7.54 8.27 16.08
N GLY A 226 -8.12 7.50 15.16
CA GLY A 226 -9.54 7.09 15.19
C GLY A 226 -10.49 8.11 14.55
N GLU A 227 -9.98 9.06 13.77
CA GLU A 227 -10.82 9.96 13.01
C GLU A 227 -11.49 9.25 11.83
N HIS A 228 -12.69 9.70 11.49
CA HIS A 228 -13.42 9.23 10.32
C HIS A 228 -12.80 9.82 9.03
N VAL A 229 -11.90 9.05 8.42
CA VAL A 229 -11.27 9.40 7.14
C VAL A 229 -11.53 8.28 6.14
N GLY A 230 -12.21 8.58 5.05
CA GLY A 230 -12.48 7.60 4.01
C GLY A 230 -13.56 6.57 4.37
N THR A 231 -13.32 5.31 4.04
CA THR A 231 -14.22 4.17 4.28
C THR A 231 -13.53 3.10 5.12
N LEU A 232 -14.19 2.63 6.17
CA LEU A 232 -13.76 1.47 6.96
C LEU A 232 -14.49 0.22 6.46
N ILE A 233 -13.76 -0.86 6.16
CA ILE A 233 -14.26 -2.19 5.81
C ILE A 233 -13.89 -3.16 6.93
N SER A 234 -14.88 -3.82 7.53
CA SER A 234 -14.67 -4.73 8.66
C SER A 234 -15.72 -5.86 8.73
#